data_168a538efa79671b33f6721828194e39
#
_entry.id   168a538efa79671b33f6721828194e39
#
_cell.length_a   1.000
_cell.length_b   1.000
_cell.length_c   1.000
_cell.angle_alpha   90.00
_cell.angle_beta   90.00
_cell.angle_gamma   90.00
#
_symmetry.space_group_name_H-M   'P 1'
#
loop_
_entity.id
_entity.type
_entity.pdbx_description
1 polymer ?
#
loop_
_entity_poly.entity_id
_entity_poly.type
_entity_poly.pdbx_seq_one_letter_code
_entity_poly.pdbx_strand_id
1 'polypeptide(L)'
;MEKISIDLARRFDLIRVEDLRVMQMTRRPKPIPDPDRPGAYLPNRRRAKAGLSRGILANGWGELVVRLQHKAIGRVEKVKSAYTSQTCSACGYRAPENRKSQAIFRCVACGHLANADVNAAVNIAAGRAVSARQETPPRVLPKREPQHATSA
;
A
#
# COMPACT_ATOMS: atom_id res chain seq x y z
N MET A 1 19.61 -6.01 7.79
CA MET A 1 18.61 -5.17 8.49
C MET A 1 19.25 -4.22 9.51
N GLU A 2 20.31 -4.63 10.26
CA GLU A 2 20.92 -3.80 11.30
C GLU A 2 21.38 -2.43 10.80
N LYS A 3 22.25 -2.39 9.78
CA LYS A 3 22.78 -1.13 9.22
C LYS A 3 21.65 -0.21 8.69
N ILE A 4 20.65 -0.77 8.03
CA ILE A 4 19.52 -0.01 7.48
C ILE A 4 18.72 0.66 8.62
N SER A 5 18.40 -0.09 9.69
CA SER A 5 17.64 0.46 10.81
C SER A 5 18.40 1.54 11.59
N ILE A 6 19.75 1.44 11.68
CA ILE A 6 20.58 2.49 12.28
C ILE A 6 20.55 3.75 11.40
N ASP A 7 20.78 3.60 10.10
CA ASP A 7 20.80 4.72 9.14
C ASP A 7 19.47 5.48 9.15
N LEU A 8 18.36 4.77 9.03
CA LEU A 8 17.03 5.38 9.06
C LEU A 8 16.75 6.09 10.39
N ALA A 9 17.09 5.47 11.53
CA ALA A 9 16.87 6.06 12.84
C ALA A 9 17.70 7.33 13.08
N ARG A 10 18.87 7.45 12.43
CA ARG A 10 19.74 8.64 12.52
C ARG A 10 19.31 9.77 11.60
N ARG A 11 18.73 9.43 10.44
CA ARG A 11 18.43 10.41 9.37
C ARG A 11 17.05 11.06 9.49
N PHE A 12 16.09 10.39 10.14
CA PHE A 12 14.70 10.83 10.14
C PHE A 12 14.15 10.99 11.55
N ASP A 13 13.49 12.12 11.79
CA ASP A 13 12.82 12.42 13.07
C ASP A 13 11.50 11.66 13.20
N LEU A 14 10.85 11.35 12.08
CA LEU A 14 9.63 10.57 12.02
C LEU A 14 9.72 9.52 10.92
N ILE A 15 9.44 8.27 11.27
CA ILE A 15 9.45 7.13 10.34
C ILE A 15 8.04 6.54 10.31
N ARG A 16 7.37 6.65 9.17
CA ARG A 16 6.08 6.02 8.97
C ARG A 16 6.23 4.73 8.19
N VAL A 17 5.66 3.66 8.72
CA VAL A 17 5.70 2.33 8.12
C VAL A 17 4.30 1.80 7.92
N GLU A 18 4.14 0.96 6.90
CA GLU A 18 2.89 0.25 6.66
C GLU A 18 2.61 -0.74 7.82
N ASP A 19 1.40 -0.73 8.37
CA ASP A 19 0.96 -1.69 9.39
C ASP A 19 0.61 -3.04 8.73
N LEU A 20 1.64 -3.76 8.32
CA LEU A 20 1.50 -5.09 7.73
C LEU A 20 1.23 -6.15 8.81
N ARG A 21 0.11 -6.85 8.67
CA ARG A 21 -0.22 -7.99 9.51
C ARG A 21 0.49 -9.26 9.02
N VAL A 22 1.81 -9.28 9.13
CA VAL A 22 2.66 -10.35 8.59
C VAL A 22 2.22 -11.74 9.06
N MET A 23 1.84 -11.89 10.32
CA MET A 23 1.32 -13.15 10.86
C MET A 23 0.05 -13.62 10.14
N GLN A 24 -0.87 -12.71 9.80
CA GLN A 24 -2.08 -13.06 9.05
C GLN A 24 -1.75 -13.37 7.59
N MET A 25 -0.82 -12.61 6.98
CA MET A 25 -0.38 -12.82 5.60
C MET A 25 0.32 -14.17 5.41
N THR A 26 1.02 -14.67 6.42
CA THR A 26 1.76 -15.95 6.39
C THR A 26 1.00 -17.13 6.97
N ARG A 27 -0.23 -16.91 7.45
CA ARG A 27 -1.07 -17.96 8.02
C ARG A 27 -1.35 -19.07 7.00
N ARG A 28 -1.26 -20.32 7.44
CA ARG A 28 -1.58 -21.48 6.61
C ARG A 28 -3.06 -21.48 6.20
N PRO A 29 -3.39 -21.85 4.95
CA PRO A 29 -4.78 -22.06 4.54
C PRO A 29 -5.43 -23.14 5.39
N LYS A 30 -6.69 -22.93 5.76
CA LYS A 30 -7.48 -23.95 6.45
C LYS A 30 -7.72 -25.15 5.52
N PRO A 31 -7.74 -26.39 6.03
CA PRO A 31 -8.22 -27.53 5.29
C PRO A 31 -9.65 -27.30 4.81
N ILE A 32 -9.97 -27.73 3.59
CA ILE A 32 -11.32 -27.68 3.03
C ILE A 32 -11.79 -29.13 2.97
N PRO A 33 -12.76 -29.56 3.81
CA PRO A 33 -13.30 -30.92 3.75
C PRO A 33 -13.92 -31.19 2.37
N ASP A 34 -13.75 -32.40 1.86
CA ASP A 34 -14.38 -32.86 0.64
C ASP A 34 -15.83 -33.31 0.99
N PRO A 35 -16.87 -32.65 0.42
CA PRO A 35 -18.26 -33.02 0.73
C PRO A 35 -18.64 -34.42 0.24
N ASP A 36 -17.99 -34.90 -0.82
CA ASP A 36 -18.31 -36.18 -1.46
C ASP A 36 -17.50 -37.35 -0.85
N ARG A 37 -16.46 -37.06 -0.03
CA ARG A 37 -15.58 -38.08 0.55
C ARG A 37 -15.27 -37.76 2.02
N PRO A 38 -16.01 -38.36 2.97
CA PRO A 38 -15.76 -38.19 4.39
C PRO A 38 -14.29 -38.50 4.76
N GLY A 39 -13.63 -37.58 5.46
CA GLY A 39 -12.21 -37.71 5.84
C GLY A 39 -11.20 -37.27 4.80
N ALA A 40 -11.61 -36.95 3.57
CA ALA A 40 -10.75 -36.37 2.54
C ALA A 40 -10.81 -34.81 2.55
N TYR A 41 -9.82 -34.19 1.90
CA TYR A 41 -9.73 -32.74 1.80
C TYR A 41 -9.47 -32.28 0.36
N LEU A 42 -10.13 -31.20 -0.04
CA LEU A 42 -9.94 -30.56 -1.34
C LEU A 42 -8.60 -29.80 -1.42
N PRO A 43 -8.03 -29.62 -2.63
CA PRO A 43 -6.87 -28.80 -2.85
C PRO A 43 -7.12 -27.34 -2.42
N ASN A 44 -6.28 -26.80 -1.53
CA ASN A 44 -6.44 -25.45 -0.97
C ASN A 44 -5.26 -24.51 -1.25
N ARG A 45 -4.50 -24.75 -2.33
CA ARG A 45 -3.31 -23.97 -2.73
C ARG A 45 -2.21 -23.89 -1.64
N ARG A 46 -2.15 -24.83 -0.69
CA ARG A 46 -1.20 -24.82 0.43
C ARG A 46 0.25 -24.67 -0.01
N ARG A 47 0.66 -25.35 -1.11
CA ARG A 47 2.04 -25.29 -1.63
C ARG A 47 2.40 -23.90 -2.14
N ALA A 48 1.53 -23.28 -2.96
CA ALA A 48 1.71 -21.91 -3.46
C ALA A 48 1.74 -20.89 -2.30
N LYS A 49 0.85 -21.03 -1.33
CA LYS A 49 0.81 -20.19 -0.14
C LYS A 49 2.08 -20.33 0.72
N ALA A 50 2.63 -21.54 0.83
CA ALA A 50 3.88 -21.77 1.56
C ALA A 50 5.07 -21.05 0.89
N GLY A 51 5.14 -21.06 -0.46
CA GLY A 51 6.14 -20.30 -1.21
C GLY A 51 6.04 -18.81 -0.96
N LEU A 52 4.84 -18.24 -1.09
CA LEU A 52 4.57 -16.82 -0.80
C LEU A 52 4.93 -16.47 0.65
N SER A 53 4.55 -17.30 1.62
CA SER A 53 4.85 -17.08 3.04
C SER A 53 6.36 -17.04 3.31
N ARG A 54 7.13 -17.95 2.68
CA ARG A 54 8.61 -17.92 2.77
C ARG A 54 9.18 -16.61 2.22
N GLY A 55 8.69 -16.15 1.05
CA GLY A 55 9.12 -14.87 0.47
C GLY A 55 8.82 -13.67 1.39
N ILE A 56 7.63 -13.62 1.97
CA ILE A 56 7.24 -12.55 2.91
C ILE A 56 8.15 -12.55 4.14
N LEU A 57 8.41 -13.72 4.73
CA LEU A 57 9.25 -13.84 5.93
C LEU A 57 10.72 -13.54 5.62
N ALA A 58 11.23 -14.00 4.48
CA ALA A 58 12.62 -13.74 4.05
C ALA A 58 12.89 -12.25 3.79
N ASN A 59 11.86 -11.47 3.47
CA ASN A 59 11.98 -10.01 3.25
C ASN A 59 12.33 -9.24 4.52
N GLY A 60 12.17 -9.83 5.71
CA GLY A 60 12.58 -9.25 6.99
C GLY A 60 11.83 -7.98 7.40
N TRP A 61 10.66 -7.68 6.80
CA TRP A 61 9.90 -6.47 7.09
C TRP A 61 9.54 -6.34 8.58
N GLY A 62 9.03 -7.41 9.19
CA GLY A 62 8.68 -7.43 10.61
C GLY A 62 9.89 -7.14 11.50
N GLU A 63 11.04 -7.74 11.18
CA GLU A 63 12.30 -7.49 11.88
C GLU A 63 12.75 -6.03 11.75
N LEU A 64 12.68 -5.45 10.54
CA LEU A 64 13.02 -4.05 10.31
C LEU A 64 12.18 -3.12 11.18
N VAL A 65 10.86 -3.32 11.22
CA VAL A 65 9.95 -2.49 12.02
C VAL A 65 10.27 -2.59 13.51
N VAL A 66 10.50 -3.81 14.04
CA VAL A 66 10.89 -4.01 15.43
C VAL A 66 12.21 -3.28 15.74
N ARG A 67 13.22 -3.44 14.89
CA ARG A 67 14.51 -2.74 15.06
C ARG A 67 14.37 -1.22 15.02
N LEU A 68 13.53 -0.68 14.15
CA LEU A 68 13.25 0.76 14.09
C LEU A 68 12.57 1.24 15.37
N GLN A 69 11.59 0.51 15.89
CA GLN A 69 10.91 0.85 17.15
C GLN A 69 11.88 0.92 18.34
N HIS A 70 12.87 0.03 18.37
CA HIS A 70 13.91 0.06 19.41
C HIS A 70 14.92 1.20 19.24
N LYS A 71 15.26 1.59 18.01
CA LYS A 71 16.30 2.61 17.74
C LYS A 71 15.77 4.02 17.62
N ALA A 72 14.53 4.16 17.20
CA ALA A 72 13.84 5.43 17.00
C ALA A 72 12.60 5.50 17.92
N ILE A 73 12.83 5.36 19.23
CA ILE A 73 11.78 5.32 20.26
C ILE A 73 10.86 6.55 20.13
N GLY A 74 9.55 6.30 20.06
CA GLY A 74 8.53 7.36 19.92
C GLY A 74 8.47 8.02 18.54
N ARG A 75 9.35 7.64 17.60
CA ARG A 75 9.43 8.24 16.26
C ARG A 75 8.97 7.31 15.12
N VAL A 76 8.45 6.13 15.43
CA VAL A 76 7.94 5.16 14.46
C VAL A 76 6.43 5.06 14.55
N GLU A 77 5.75 5.47 13.49
CA GLU A 77 4.29 5.39 13.39
C GLU A 77 3.89 4.30 12.38
N LYS A 78 2.94 3.45 12.78
CA LYS A 78 2.32 2.47 11.88
C LYS A 78 1.09 3.08 11.21
N VAL A 79 1.08 3.08 9.89
CA VAL A 79 -0.01 3.64 9.07
C VAL A 79 -0.78 2.50 8.41
N LYS A 80 -2.12 2.55 8.49
CA LYS A 80 -2.97 1.63 7.75
C LYS A 80 -2.78 1.86 6.26
N SER A 81 -2.38 0.82 5.53
CA SER A 81 -2.05 0.93 4.11
C SER A 81 -3.24 0.74 3.16
N ALA A 82 -4.44 0.55 3.72
CA ALA A 82 -5.62 0.35 2.89
C ALA A 82 -5.76 1.46 1.85
N TYR A 83 -5.81 1.06 0.57
CA TYR A 83 -5.98 1.94 -0.59
C TYR A 83 -4.85 2.95 -0.87
N THR A 84 -3.76 2.98 -0.13
CA THR A 84 -2.63 3.91 -0.41
C THR A 84 -2.06 3.73 -1.80
N SER A 85 -2.07 2.51 -2.34
CA SER A 85 -1.63 2.19 -3.70
C SER A 85 -2.63 2.58 -4.80
N GLN A 86 -3.88 2.91 -4.45
CA GLN A 86 -4.94 3.34 -5.36
C GLN A 86 -5.21 4.84 -5.26
N THR A 87 -4.68 5.50 -4.23
CA THR A 87 -4.86 6.93 -3.97
C THR A 87 -3.73 7.71 -4.63
N CYS A 88 -4.07 8.77 -5.34
CA CYS A 88 -3.09 9.67 -5.95
C CYS A 88 -2.38 10.51 -4.88
N SER A 89 -1.05 10.49 -4.85
CA SER A 89 -0.27 11.28 -3.91
C SER A 89 -0.34 12.79 -4.20
N ALA A 90 -0.62 13.17 -5.45
CA ALA A 90 -0.71 14.57 -5.86
C ALA A 90 -2.08 15.19 -5.58
N CYS A 91 -3.19 14.52 -5.95
CA CYS A 91 -4.54 15.12 -5.83
C CYS A 91 -5.46 14.43 -4.83
N GLY A 92 -5.04 13.29 -4.25
CA GLY A 92 -5.86 12.54 -3.30
C GLY A 92 -6.97 11.67 -3.92
N TYR A 93 -7.20 11.75 -5.23
CA TYR A 93 -8.24 10.97 -5.88
C TYR A 93 -7.95 9.47 -5.81
N ARG A 94 -8.94 8.68 -5.37
CA ARG A 94 -8.84 7.24 -5.21
C ARG A 94 -9.66 6.51 -6.29
N ALA A 95 -8.99 5.65 -7.04
CA ALA A 95 -9.64 4.73 -7.98
C ALA A 95 -8.76 3.49 -8.17
N PRO A 96 -9.34 2.27 -8.31
CA PRO A 96 -8.58 1.07 -8.67
C PRO A 96 -7.81 1.23 -9.98
N GLU A 97 -8.39 1.95 -10.93
CA GLU A 97 -7.85 2.22 -12.27
C GLU A 97 -6.59 3.08 -12.25
N ASN A 98 -6.29 3.77 -11.15
CA ASN A 98 -5.06 4.53 -10.97
C ASN A 98 -3.83 3.60 -11.01
N ARG A 99 -3.94 2.37 -10.49
CA ARG A 99 -2.87 1.38 -10.50
C ARG A 99 -2.94 0.55 -11.79
N LYS A 100 -2.17 0.94 -12.80
CA LYS A 100 -2.15 0.27 -14.12
C LYS A 100 -1.41 -1.08 -14.07
N SER A 101 -0.38 -1.18 -13.20
CA SER A 101 0.37 -2.41 -12.96
C SER A 101 1.03 -2.40 -11.59
N GLN A 102 1.88 -3.39 -11.28
CA GLN A 102 2.71 -3.35 -10.07
C GLN A 102 3.66 -2.13 -10.05
N ALA A 103 4.18 -1.73 -11.19
CA ALA A 103 5.17 -0.66 -11.28
C ALA A 103 4.58 0.70 -11.67
N ILE A 104 3.43 0.74 -12.37
CA ILE A 104 2.91 1.96 -12.98
C ILE A 104 1.65 2.43 -12.27
N PHE A 105 1.72 3.65 -11.76
CA PHE A 105 0.60 4.44 -11.25
C PHE A 105 0.30 5.59 -12.21
N ARG A 106 -0.96 5.75 -12.61
CA ARG A 106 -1.44 6.90 -13.40
C ARG A 106 -2.81 7.32 -12.91
N CYS A 107 -2.89 8.50 -12.33
CA CYS A 107 -4.15 9.05 -11.83
C CYS A 107 -5.12 9.33 -12.98
N VAL A 108 -6.34 8.77 -12.90
CA VAL A 108 -7.39 9.01 -13.92
C VAL A 108 -8.02 10.38 -13.80
N ALA A 109 -7.87 11.07 -12.65
CA ALA A 109 -8.44 12.40 -12.42
C ALA A 109 -7.49 13.53 -12.83
N CYS A 110 -6.20 13.49 -12.43
CA CYS A 110 -5.26 14.58 -12.66
C CYS A 110 -4.10 14.22 -13.60
N GLY A 111 -4.03 12.98 -14.07
CA GLY A 111 -2.97 12.52 -14.98
C GLY A 111 -1.62 12.28 -14.33
N HIS A 112 -1.45 12.48 -13.00
CA HIS A 112 -0.20 12.26 -12.28
C HIS A 112 0.35 10.86 -12.55
N LEU A 113 1.60 10.78 -13.03
CA LEU A 113 2.31 9.55 -13.36
C LEU A 113 3.45 9.33 -12.37
N ALA A 114 3.54 8.13 -11.79
CA ALA A 114 4.58 7.76 -10.84
C ALA A 114 4.84 6.24 -10.86
N ASN A 115 5.93 5.82 -10.21
CA ASN A 115 6.05 4.42 -9.80
C ASN A 115 5.00 4.13 -8.72
N ALA A 116 4.30 2.99 -8.82
CA ALA A 116 3.18 2.66 -7.94
C ALA A 116 3.60 2.53 -6.46
N ASP A 117 4.79 1.99 -6.19
CA ASP A 117 5.30 1.82 -4.83
C ASP A 117 5.75 3.16 -4.25
N VAL A 118 6.36 4.04 -5.09
CA VAL A 118 6.73 5.40 -4.67
C VAL A 118 5.48 6.22 -4.35
N ASN A 119 4.43 6.16 -5.20
CA ASN A 119 3.16 6.83 -4.91
C ASN A 119 2.55 6.36 -3.58
N ALA A 120 2.54 5.04 -3.33
CA ALA A 120 2.06 4.47 -2.07
C ALA A 120 2.91 4.93 -0.88
N ALA A 121 4.24 4.94 -1.01
CA ALA A 121 5.16 5.40 0.03
C ALA A 121 4.95 6.88 0.39
N VAL A 122 4.71 7.76 -0.60
CA VAL A 122 4.37 9.17 -0.36
C VAL A 122 3.07 9.31 0.43
N ASN A 123 2.04 8.51 0.11
CA ASN A 123 0.79 8.51 0.86
C ASN A 123 0.98 8.02 2.31
N ILE A 124 1.79 6.99 2.53
CA ILE A 124 2.12 6.48 3.87
C ILE A 124 2.92 7.54 4.64
N ALA A 125 3.93 8.16 4.01
CA ALA A 125 4.73 9.22 4.62
C ALA A 125 3.89 10.44 5.02
N ALA A 126 2.85 10.77 4.24
CA ALA A 126 1.89 11.83 4.58
C ALA A 126 0.88 11.42 5.69
N GLY A 127 0.94 10.19 6.19
CA GLY A 127 -0.01 9.68 7.19
C GLY A 127 -1.44 9.52 6.64
N ARG A 128 -1.60 9.46 5.32
CA ARG A 128 -2.89 9.31 4.65
C ARG A 128 -3.41 7.89 4.79
N ALA A 129 -3.89 7.54 5.99
CA ALA A 129 -4.74 6.38 6.17
C ALA A 129 -6.10 6.70 5.54
N VAL A 130 -6.38 6.14 4.38
CA VAL A 130 -7.69 6.32 3.74
C VAL A 130 -8.69 5.47 4.50
N SER A 131 -9.53 6.12 5.32
CA SER A 131 -10.71 5.46 5.88
C SER A 131 -11.63 5.07 4.72
N ALA A 132 -12.34 3.94 4.84
CA ALA A 132 -13.22 3.40 3.79
C ALA A 132 -14.37 4.35 3.37
N ARG A 133 -14.45 5.54 3.96
CA ARG A 133 -15.57 6.49 3.88
C ARG A 133 -15.15 7.87 3.40
N GLN A 134 -14.15 8.01 2.54
CA GLN A 134 -13.94 9.29 1.87
C GLN A 134 -14.76 9.32 0.58
N GLU A 135 -15.81 10.11 0.65
CA GLU A 135 -16.61 10.55 -0.47
C GLU A 135 -15.70 11.17 -1.55
N THR A 136 -16.04 10.92 -2.80
CA THR A 136 -15.38 11.46 -3.98
C THR A 136 -15.19 12.97 -3.82
N PRO A 137 -13.98 13.52 -3.87
CA PRO A 137 -13.81 14.98 -3.88
C PRO A 137 -14.55 15.57 -5.09
N PRO A 138 -15.11 16.76 -4.99
CA PRO A 138 -15.88 17.37 -6.05
C PRO A 138 -15.04 17.41 -7.33
N ARG A 139 -15.66 16.99 -8.44
CA ARG A 139 -15.08 16.98 -9.78
C ARG A 139 -14.59 18.39 -10.10
N VAL A 140 -13.28 18.61 -10.13
CA VAL A 140 -12.71 19.86 -10.62
C VAL A 140 -13.01 19.89 -12.12
N LEU A 141 -14.01 20.70 -12.49
CA LEU A 141 -14.28 20.96 -13.90
C LEU A 141 -13.06 21.66 -14.51
N PRO A 142 -12.62 21.27 -15.71
CA PRO A 142 -11.55 21.98 -16.39
C PRO A 142 -11.96 23.44 -16.56
N LYS A 143 -11.05 24.37 -16.22
CA LYS A 143 -11.25 25.79 -16.47
C LYS A 143 -11.59 25.95 -17.96
N ARG A 144 -12.74 26.53 -18.28
CA ARG A 144 -13.05 26.97 -19.63
C ARG A 144 -12.01 28.01 -20.03
N GLU A 145 -11.29 27.76 -21.10
CA GLU A 145 -10.48 28.79 -21.75
C GLU A 145 -11.41 29.93 -22.19
N PRO A 146 -11.01 31.19 -22.02
CA PRO A 146 -11.76 32.31 -22.54
C PRO A 146 -11.79 32.22 -24.07
N GLN A 147 -13.00 32.16 -24.62
CA GLN A 147 -13.20 32.23 -26.06
C GLN A 147 -12.78 33.65 -26.49
N HIS A 148 -11.73 33.74 -27.29
CA HIS A 148 -11.38 35.00 -27.97
C HIS A 148 -12.54 35.37 -28.90
N ALA A 149 -13.23 36.47 -28.59
CA ALA A 149 -14.17 37.07 -29.48
C ALA A 149 -13.43 37.59 -30.72
N THR A 150 -13.68 36.99 -31.84
CA THR A 150 -13.25 37.51 -33.13
C THR A 150 -14.16 38.65 -33.49
N SER A 151 -13.65 39.91 -33.39
CA SER A 151 -14.36 41.09 -33.90
C SER A 151 -14.20 41.11 -35.42
N ALA A 152 -15.32 41.21 -36.10
CA ALA A 152 -15.41 41.52 -37.53
C ALA A 152 -15.13 43.02 -37.76
#